data_6d375e8aabd222cb220dcb6ed2a14193
#
_entry.id   6d375e8aabd222cb220dcb6ed2a14193
#
_cell.length_a   1.000
_cell.length_b   1.000
_cell.length_c   1.000
_cell.angle_alpha   90.00
_cell.angle_beta   90.00
_cell.angle_gamma   90.00
#
_symmetry.space_group_name_H-M   'P 1'
#
loop_
_entity.id
_entity.type
_entity.pdbx_description
1 polymer ?
#
loop_
_entity_poly.entity_id
_entity_poly.type
_entity_poly.pdbx_seq_one_letter_code
_entity_poly.pdbx_strand_id
1 'polypeptide(L)'
;MLNRRQFILWTTSAILLNACSGKKKRYAKISQGSTILALGDSLTAGYGVGRGEDYPSQLTKLTDFNVINGGVSGDTSEQALARLQPLLDEHNPKLVIVSIGGNDFLRKLPESTTRQNIGQIIKRIQAKNIPVILVAIPHFTASALIGSVKEHPLYDDLAKEYDVALLKGAWAKVLGDDSMKSDMVHGNAKGYRFFAEQMADFFKQIGVIR
;
A
#
# COMPACT_ATOMS: atom_id res chain seq x y z
N MET A 1 -73.34 20.74 18.03
CA MET A 1 -72.22 20.65 18.95
C MET A 1 -71.17 19.85 18.28
N LEU A 2 -70.10 20.51 17.80
CA LEU A 2 -69.04 19.91 16.96
C LEU A 2 -67.90 19.31 17.82
N ASN A 3 -67.64 18.03 17.61
CA ASN A 3 -66.54 17.33 18.21
C ASN A 3 -65.29 17.58 17.38
N ARG A 4 -64.30 18.21 17.99
CA ARG A 4 -62.91 18.43 17.39
C ARG A 4 -62.13 17.16 17.53
N ARG A 5 -61.91 16.45 16.42
CA ARG A 5 -60.90 15.37 16.32
C ARG A 5 -59.54 16.02 16.10
N GLN A 6 -58.66 15.89 17.08
CA GLN A 6 -57.23 16.24 16.94
C GLN A 6 -56.53 15.17 16.10
N PHE A 7 -56.03 15.57 14.93
CA PHE A 7 -55.12 14.76 14.10
C PHE A 7 -53.70 14.94 14.65
N ILE A 8 -53.19 13.92 15.30
CA ILE A 8 -51.76 13.86 15.67
C ILE A 8 -50.99 13.30 14.46
N LEU A 9 -50.30 14.17 13.77
CA LEU A 9 -49.33 13.80 12.74
C LEU A 9 -48.05 13.26 13.42
N TRP A 10 -47.87 11.97 13.37
CA TRP A 10 -46.62 11.35 13.72
C TRP A 10 -45.64 11.51 12.52
N THR A 11 -44.72 12.46 12.60
CA THR A 11 -43.59 12.54 11.69
C THR A 11 -42.54 11.53 12.15
N THR A 12 -42.53 10.36 11.53
CA THR A 12 -41.46 9.41 11.69
C THR A 12 -40.23 9.97 10.96
N SER A 13 -39.32 10.64 11.70
CA SER A 13 -37.99 10.97 11.22
C SER A 13 -37.19 9.68 11.04
N ALA A 14 -37.12 9.20 9.82
CA ALA A 14 -36.18 8.15 9.44
C ALA A 14 -34.76 8.71 9.54
N ILE A 15 -34.10 8.46 10.66
CA ILE A 15 -32.67 8.68 10.81
C ILE A 15 -31.98 7.64 9.92
N LEU A 16 -31.56 8.06 8.72
CA LEU A 16 -30.65 7.30 7.89
C LEU A 16 -29.31 7.22 8.62
N LEU A 17 -29.12 6.16 9.39
CA LEU A 17 -27.81 5.74 9.87
C LEU A 17 -26.97 5.39 8.63
N ASN A 18 -26.26 6.38 8.09
CA ASN A 18 -25.14 6.11 7.20
C ASN A 18 -24.09 5.33 8.02
N ALA A 19 -24.21 4.00 8.01
CA ALA A 19 -23.15 3.13 8.45
C ALA A 19 -21.97 3.45 7.54
N CYS A 20 -20.97 4.18 8.06
CA CYS A 20 -19.63 4.32 7.45
C CYS A 20 -18.95 2.94 7.48
N SER A 21 -19.48 2.00 6.72
CA SER A 21 -18.74 0.86 6.23
C SER A 21 -17.70 1.44 5.28
N GLY A 22 -16.44 1.56 5.73
CA GLY A 22 -15.34 2.05 4.93
C GLY A 22 -15.20 1.18 3.68
N LYS A 23 -15.85 1.60 2.58
CA LYS A 23 -15.77 0.90 1.30
C LYS A 23 -14.30 0.90 0.90
N LYS A 24 -13.70 -0.28 0.79
CA LYS A 24 -12.33 -0.41 0.25
C LYS A 24 -12.30 0.26 -1.12
N LYS A 25 -11.26 1.06 -1.37
CA LYS A 25 -11.01 1.66 -2.69
C LYS A 25 -10.99 0.55 -3.75
N ARG A 26 -11.72 0.74 -4.83
CA ARG A 26 -11.73 -0.17 -5.98
C ARG A 26 -11.20 0.54 -7.20
N TYR A 27 -10.49 -0.21 -8.03
CA TYR A 27 -9.95 0.27 -9.30
C TYR A 27 -10.63 -0.44 -10.48
N ALA A 28 -10.52 0.16 -11.66
CA ALA A 28 -10.88 -0.51 -12.89
C ALA A 28 -9.94 -1.69 -13.13
N LYS A 29 -10.47 -2.73 -13.80
CA LYS A 29 -9.68 -3.89 -14.23
C LYS A 29 -8.55 -3.45 -15.15
N ILE A 30 -7.35 -3.96 -14.89
CA ILE A 30 -6.16 -3.76 -15.72
C ILE A 30 -5.98 -5.01 -16.63
N SER A 31 -5.62 -4.79 -17.89
CA SER A 31 -5.39 -5.86 -18.85
C SER A 31 -4.14 -6.66 -18.48
N GLN A 32 -4.18 -7.98 -18.72
CA GLN A 32 -2.99 -8.85 -18.61
C GLN A 32 -1.85 -8.33 -19.49
N GLY A 33 -0.63 -8.60 -19.10
CA GLY A 33 0.58 -8.08 -19.77
C GLY A 33 0.86 -6.60 -19.52
N SER A 34 -0.03 -5.86 -18.84
CA SER A 34 0.22 -4.46 -18.50
C SER A 34 1.41 -4.30 -17.56
N THR A 35 2.13 -3.19 -17.71
CA THR A 35 3.23 -2.84 -16.84
C THR A 35 2.73 -2.26 -15.51
N ILE A 36 3.26 -2.77 -14.41
CA ILE A 36 3.08 -2.27 -13.05
C ILE A 36 4.45 -1.85 -12.53
N LEU A 37 4.55 -0.68 -11.94
CA LEU A 37 5.79 -0.23 -11.28
C LEU A 37 5.69 -0.50 -9.79
N ALA A 38 6.66 -1.24 -9.24
CA ALA A 38 6.87 -1.38 -7.81
C ALA A 38 7.96 -0.40 -7.36
N LEU A 39 7.57 0.76 -6.84
CA LEU A 39 8.47 1.78 -6.30
C LEU A 39 8.71 1.52 -4.82
N GLY A 40 9.99 1.43 -4.41
CA GLY A 40 10.30 1.17 -3.01
C GLY A 40 11.79 1.15 -2.69
N ASP A 41 12.10 0.62 -1.53
CA ASP A 41 13.45 0.49 -0.99
C ASP A 41 14.00 -0.95 -1.10
N SER A 42 14.79 -1.41 -0.12
CA SER A 42 15.35 -2.76 -0.04
C SER A 42 14.28 -3.86 -0.03
N LEU A 43 13.12 -3.62 0.57
CA LEU A 43 12.01 -4.56 0.58
C LEU A 43 11.41 -4.78 -0.82
N THR A 44 11.51 -3.78 -1.69
CA THR A 44 11.10 -3.91 -3.10
C THR A 44 12.23 -4.47 -3.95
N ALA A 45 13.47 -4.02 -3.71
CA ALA A 45 14.65 -4.51 -4.43
C ALA A 45 14.87 -6.03 -4.26
N GLY A 46 14.40 -6.62 -3.15
CA GLY A 46 14.64 -8.02 -2.82
C GLY A 46 15.99 -8.21 -2.15
N TYR A 47 16.33 -7.33 -1.18
CA TYR A 47 17.59 -7.48 -0.44
C TYR A 47 17.66 -8.83 0.28
N GLY A 48 18.79 -9.50 0.16
CA GLY A 48 19.05 -10.77 0.85
C GLY A 48 18.54 -12.02 0.15
N VAL A 49 17.95 -11.90 -1.08
CA VAL A 49 17.47 -13.07 -1.84
C VAL A 49 18.06 -13.12 -3.24
N GLY A 50 17.93 -14.28 -3.90
CA GLY A 50 18.43 -14.52 -5.25
C GLY A 50 17.58 -13.85 -6.34
N ARG A 51 18.12 -13.85 -7.54
CA ARG A 51 17.43 -13.29 -8.72
C ARG A 51 16.07 -13.97 -8.93
N GLY A 52 15.02 -13.18 -9.05
CA GLY A 52 13.65 -13.68 -9.28
C GLY A 52 12.94 -14.17 -8.03
N GLU A 53 13.52 -13.98 -6.82
CA GLU A 53 12.92 -14.26 -5.53
C GLU A 53 12.37 -13.01 -4.84
N ASP A 54 12.68 -11.80 -5.36
CA ASP A 54 12.04 -10.54 -4.95
C ASP A 54 10.53 -10.56 -5.23
N TYR A 55 9.74 -9.78 -4.46
CA TYR A 55 8.29 -9.81 -4.61
C TYR A 55 7.78 -9.31 -5.97
N PRO A 56 8.38 -8.30 -6.65
CA PRO A 56 7.97 -7.92 -7.98
C PRO A 56 8.08 -9.06 -8.99
N SER A 57 9.19 -9.80 -8.97
CA SER A 57 9.39 -10.98 -9.82
C SER A 57 8.40 -12.12 -9.51
N GLN A 58 8.12 -12.35 -8.22
CA GLN A 58 7.10 -13.33 -7.81
C GLN A 58 5.69 -12.90 -8.22
N LEU A 59 5.37 -11.62 -8.07
CA LEU A 59 4.06 -11.06 -8.45
C LEU A 59 3.83 -11.17 -9.97
N THR A 60 4.85 -10.95 -10.80
CA THR A 60 4.80 -11.22 -12.25
C THR A 60 4.35 -12.65 -12.53
N LYS A 61 4.91 -13.65 -11.82
CA LYS A 61 4.55 -15.07 -12.00
C LYS A 61 3.12 -15.38 -11.55
N LEU A 62 2.59 -14.62 -10.58
CA LEU A 62 1.28 -14.85 -9.97
C LEU A 62 0.12 -14.17 -10.72
N THR A 63 0.39 -13.14 -11.51
CA THR A 63 -0.64 -12.22 -12.00
C THR A 63 -0.64 -11.97 -13.51
N ASP A 64 0.31 -12.50 -14.26
CA ASP A 64 0.54 -12.22 -15.69
C ASP A 64 0.77 -10.72 -16.00
N PHE A 65 1.10 -9.90 -15.01
CA PHE A 65 1.55 -8.52 -15.21
C PHE A 65 3.05 -8.46 -15.42
N ASN A 66 3.51 -7.45 -16.17
CA ASN A 66 4.92 -7.09 -16.22
C ASN A 66 5.25 -6.18 -15.04
N VAL A 67 5.70 -6.73 -13.92
CA VAL A 67 6.00 -5.95 -12.71
C VAL A 67 7.45 -5.49 -12.73
N ILE A 68 7.66 -4.20 -12.95
CA ILE A 68 8.99 -3.58 -12.92
C ILE A 68 9.42 -3.39 -11.48
N ASN A 69 10.58 -3.94 -11.14
CA ASN A 69 11.21 -3.73 -9.85
C ASN A 69 11.93 -2.36 -9.83
N GLY A 70 11.28 -1.37 -9.24
CA GLY A 70 11.80 -0.03 -9.02
C GLY A 70 12.31 0.17 -7.58
N GLY A 71 12.74 -0.89 -6.90
CA GLY A 71 13.33 -0.84 -5.57
C GLY A 71 14.81 -0.44 -5.61
N VAL A 72 15.23 0.41 -4.67
CA VAL A 72 16.65 0.72 -4.44
C VAL A 72 16.95 0.59 -2.94
N SER A 73 17.86 -0.33 -2.60
CA SER A 73 18.21 -0.59 -1.20
C SER A 73 18.74 0.67 -0.51
N GLY A 74 18.17 0.97 0.65
CA GLY A 74 18.54 2.13 1.44
C GLY A 74 17.81 3.42 1.10
N ASP A 75 16.97 3.45 0.05
CA ASP A 75 16.22 4.66 -0.32
C ASP A 75 15.32 5.14 0.81
N THR A 76 15.35 6.45 1.03
CA THR A 76 14.36 7.20 1.78
C THR A 76 13.20 7.61 0.89
N SER A 77 12.13 8.13 1.48
CA SER A 77 11.00 8.69 0.74
C SER A 77 11.41 9.83 -0.22
N GLU A 78 12.40 10.64 0.15
CA GLU A 78 12.96 11.71 -0.68
C GLU A 78 13.67 11.15 -1.91
N GLN A 79 14.51 10.13 -1.74
CA GLN A 79 15.24 9.49 -2.83
C GLN A 79 14.29 8.79 -3.81
N ALA A 80 13.27 8.09 -3.29
CA ALA A 80 12.22 7.50 -4.12
C ALA A 80 11.43 8.57 -4.91
N LEU A 81 11.12 9.72 -4.29
CA LEU A 81 10.45 10.85 -4.94
C LEU A 81 11.31 11.43 -6.08
N ALA A 82 12.62 11.55 -5.87
CA ALA A 82 13.54 12.12 -6.87
C ALA A 82 13.59 11.29 -8.15
N ARG A 83 13.53 9.94 -8.05
CA ARG A 83 13.60 9.03 -9.21
C ARG A 83 12.23 8.61 -9.77
N LEU A 84 11.14 9.08 -9.19
CA LEU A 84 9.79 8.70 -9.63
C LEU A 84 9.52 9.09 -11.10
N GLN A 85 9.79 10.35 -11.47
CA GLN A 85 9.43 10.84 -12.80
C GLN A 85 10.12 10.09 -13.93
N PRO A 86 11.45 9.86 -13.91
CA PRO A 86 12.12 9.03 -14.88
C PRO A 86 11.51 7.62 -15.01
N LEU A 87 11.17 6.96 -13.90
CA LEU A 87 10.56 5.63 -13.91
C LEU A 87 9.16 5.63 -14.53
N LEU A 88 8.35 6.65 -14.26
CA LEU A 88 7.03 6.79 -14.89
C LEU A 88 7.12 7.00 -16.40
N ASP A 89 8.08 7.80 -16.85
CA ASP A 89 8.26 8.13 -18.27
C ASP A 89 8.85 6.94 -19.06
N GLU A 90 9.80 6.21 -18.46
CA GLU A 90 10.43 5.04 -19.08
C GLU A 90 9.44 3.85 -19.21
N HIS A 91 8.68 3.57 -18.15
CA HIS A 91 7.90 2.33 -18.09
C HIS A 91 6.42 2.51 -18.39
N ASN A 92 5.89 3.74 -18.39
CA ASN A 92 4.49 4.06 -18.64
C ASN A 92 3.50 3.10 -17.93
N PRO A 93 3.61 2.91 -16.60
CA PRO A 93 2.87 1.88 -15.86
C PRO A 93 1.37 2.17 -15.84
N LYS A 94 0.56 1.10 -15.74
CA LYS A 94 -0.89 1.20 -15.56
C LYS A 94 -1.32 1.19 -14.10
N LEU A 95 -0.38 0.93 -13.18
CA LEU A 95 -0.54 0.96 -11.73
C LEU A 95 0.83 1.12 -11.09
N VAL A 96 0.90 1.85 -9.97
CA VAL A 96 2.12 1.94 -9.17
C VAL A 96 1.84 1.42 -7.76
N ILE A 97 2.71 0.50 -7.31
CA ILE A 97 2.79 0.05 -5.93
C ILE A 97 3.85 0.92 -5.24
N VAL A 98 3.49 1.59 -4.15
CA VAL A 98 4.40 2.46 -3.38
C VAL A 98 4.66 1.82 -2.02
N SER A 99 5.88 1.33 -1.82
CA SER A 99 6.34 0.63 -0.60
C SER A 99 7.63 1.29 -0.11
N ILE A 100 7.51 2.44 0.59
CA ILE A 100 8.64 3.31 0.95
C ILE A 100 8.42 3.98 2.31
N GLY A 101 9.49 4.40 2.98
CA GLY A 101 9.47 5.12 4.24
C GLY A 101 10.14 4.37 5.40
N GLY A 102 10.45 3.08 5.21
CA GLY A 102 11.14 2.28 6.24
C GLY A 102 12.48 2.89 6.66
N ASN A 103 13.29 3.33 5.71
CA ASN A 103 14.58 3.97 5.98
C ASN A 103 14.46 5.34 6.63
N ASP A 104 13.39 6.08 6.36
CA ASP A 104 13.10 7.35 7.03
C ASP A 104 12.95 7.12 8.54
N PHE A 105 12.14 6.13 8.94
CA PHE A 105 11.92 5.79 10.34
C PHE A 105 13.17 5.21 11.00
N LEU A 106 13.89 4.31 10.33
CA LEU A 106 15.15 3.73 10.84
C LEU A 106 16.22 4.81 11.09
N ARG A 107 16.29 5.82 10.23
CA ARG A 107 17.19 6.97 10.35
C ARG A 107 16.63 8.09 11.22
N LYS A 108 15.43 7.92 11.79
CA LYS A 108 14.75 8.91 12.64
C LYS A 108 14.57 10.25 11.94
N LEU A 109 14.30 10.25 10.63
CA LEU A 109 13.96 11.45 9.91
C LEU A 109 12.58 11.99 10.39
N PRO A 110 12.32 13.31 10.29
CA PRO A 110 11.04 13.85 10.69
C PRO A 110 9.87 13.19 9.94
N GLU A 111 8.87 12.70 10.68
CA GLU A 111 7.68 12.07 10.11
C GLU A 111 6.95 12.99 9.13
N SER A 112 6.94 14.30 9.42
CA SER A 112 6.36 15.31 8.53
C SER A 112 7.02 15.32 7.14
N THR A 113 8.33 15.14 7.07
CA THR A 113 9.09 15.04 5.82
C THR A 113 8.71 13.76 5.05
N THR A 114 8.69 12.62 5.75
CA THR A 114 8.28 11.34 5.18
C THR A 114 6.84 11.43 4.62
N ARG A 115 5.91 12.00 5.40
CA ARG A 115 4.53 12.25 4.99
C ARG A 115 4.45 13.11 3.74
N GLN A 116 5.18 14.22 3.71
CA GLN A 116 5.21 15.14 2.58
C GLN A 116 5.72 14.45 1.31
N ASN A 117 6.82 13.71 1.41
CA ASN A 117 7.43 13.03 0.27
C ASN A 117 6.51 11.94 -0.30
N ILE A 118 5.94 11.07 0.55
CA ILE A 118 5.00 10.03 0.10
C ILE A 118 3.75 10.67 -0.51
N GLY A 119 3.23 11.74 0.09
CA GLY A 119 2.12 12.50 -0.46
C GLY A 119 2.43 13.09 -1.84
N GLN A 120 3.63 13.62 -2.06
CA GLN A 120 4.09 14.10 -3.36
C GLN A 120 4.22 12.97 -4.39
N ILE A 121 4.72 11.79 -3.98
CA ILE A 121 4.78 10.59 -4.83
C ILE A 121 3.37 10.26 -5.33
N ILE A 122 2.41 10.12 -4.41
CA ILE A 122 1.03 9.77 -4.75
C ILE A 122 0.41 10.83 -5.69
N LYS A 123 0.54 12.11 -5.37
CA LYS A 123 0.01 13.22 -6.20
C LYS A 123 0.57 13.19 -7.63
N ARG A 124 1.88 12.99 -7.80
CA ARG A 124 2.50 12.96 -9.13
C ARG A 124 2.03 11.77 -9.96
N ILE A 125 1.81 10.60 -9.34
CA ILE A 125 1.27 9.42 -10.01
C ILE A 125 -0.19 9.67 -10.41
N GLN A 126 -1.02 10.18 -9.49
CA GLN A 126 -2.44 10.48 -9.74
C GLN A 126 -2.63 11.56 -10.81
N ALA A 127 -1.74 12.54 -10.90
CA ALA A 127 -1.76 13.58 -11.95
C ALA A 127 -1.63 13.00 -13.37
N LYS A 128 -1.08 11.79 -13.51
CA LYS A 128 -1.03 11.02 -14.76
C LYS A 128 -2.22 10.05 -14.92
N ASN A 129 -3.25 10.14 -14.07
CA ASN A 129 -4.39 9.21 -13.99
C ASN A 129 -3.99 7.74 -13.77
N ILE A 130 -2.88 7.50 -13.10
CA ILE A 130 -2.39 6.16 -12.77
C ILE A 130 -2.87 5.79 -11.37
N PRO A 131 -3.53 4.63 -11.17
CA PRO A 131 -3.90 4.12 -9.86
C PRO A 131 -2.67 3.87 -8.97
N VAL A 132 -2.83 4.10 -7.65
CA VAL A 132 -1.78 3.88 -6.66
C VAL A 132 -2.24 2.88 -5.62
N ILE A 133 -1.40 1.90 -5.33
CA ILE A 133 -1.52 1.08 -4.12
C ILE A 133 -0.42 1.52 -3.17
N LEU A 134 -0.82 2.03 -2.01
CA LEU A 134 0.10 2.30 -0.92
C LEU A 134 0.26 1.04 -0.08
N VAL A 135 1.49 0.72 0.32
CA VAL A 135 1.81 -0.40 1.20
C VAL A 135 2.21 0.14 2.56
N ALA A 136 1.55 -0.33 3.60
CA ALA A 136 1.90 0.05 4.97
C ALA A 136 3.22 -0.60 5.38
N ILE A 137 4.18 0.21 5.82
CA ILE A 137 5.47 -0.25 6.33
C ILE A 137 5.41 -0.36 7.85
N PRO A 138 6.02 -1.39 8.43
CA PRO A 138 6.09 -1.55 9.86
C PRO A 138 6.77 -0.36 10.57
N HIS A 139 6.23 -0.05 11.75
CA HIS A 139 6.86 0.90 12.66
C HIS A 139 7.93 0.17 13.47
N PHE A 140 9.19 0.42 13.15
CA PHE A 140 10.34 -0.20 13.83
C PHE A 140 10.52 0.39 15.23
N THR A 141 9.76 -0.14 16.19
CA THR A 141 9.83 0.24 17.61
C THR A 141 10.52 -0.84 18.44
N ALA A 142 10.85 -0.54 19.69
CA ALA A 142 11.40 -1.55 20.61
C ALA A 142 10.46 -2.75 20.79
N SER A 143 9.14 -2.59 20.65
CA SER A 143 8.18 -3.70 20.68
C SER A 143 8.26 -4.62 19.45
N ALA A 144 8.79 -4.14 18.34
CA ALA A 144 9.04 -4.98 17.17
C ALA A 144 10.14 -6.04 17.46
N LEU A 145 11.08 -5.74 18.37
CA LEU A 145 12.12 -6.67 18.80
C LEU A 145 11.57 -7.89 19.56
N ILE A 146 10.37 -7.79 20.13
CA ILE A 146 9.68 -8.86 20.86
C ILE A 146 8.50 -9.45 20.07
N GLY A 147 8.52 -9.32 18.74
CA GLY A 147 7.54 -9.95 17.83
C GLY A 147 6.23 -9.20 17.64
N SER A 148 6.03 -8.02 18.24
CA SER A 148 4.84 -7.19 18.01
C SER A 148 5.12 -6.15 16.92
N VAL A 149 5.08 -6.56 15.66
CA VAL A 149 5.29 -5.70 14.50
C VAL A 149 3.96 -5.10 14.07
N LYS A 150 3.83 -3.77 14.19
CA LYS A 150 2.64 -3.01 13.73
C LYS A 150 3.05 -2.02 12.65
N GLU A 151 2.10 -1.69 11.77
CA GLU A 151 2.35 -0.64 10.77
C GLU A 151 2.36 0.75 11.39
N HIS A 152 3.08 1.64 10.73
CA HIS A 152 3.09 3.05 11.10
C HIS A 152 1.74 3.70 10.74
N PRO A 153 1.08 4.44 11.66
CA PRO A 153 -0.24 5.05 11.43
C PRO A 153 -0.29 6.03 10.24
N LEU A 154 0.85 6.62 9.91
CA LEU A 154 1.02 7.52 8.75
C LEU A 154 0.37 7.00 7.47
N TYR A 155 0.44 5.67 7.21
CA TYR A 155 -0.07 5.09 5.97
C TYR A 155 -1.61 5.08 5.92
N ASP A 156 -2.28 4.89 7.06
CA ASP A 156 -3.74 5.01 7.14
C ASP A 156 -4.20 6.43 6.81
N ASP A 157 -3.48 7.43 7.34
CA ASP A 157 -3.80 8.84 7.12
C ASP A 157 -3.58 9.24 5.66
N LEU A 158 -2.43 8.86 5.08
CA LEU A 158 -2.12 9.12 3.67
C LEU A 158 -3.13 8.43 2.73
N ALA A 159 -3.50 7.18 3.01
CA ALA A 159 -4.45 6.46 2.18
C ALA A 159 -5.83 7.13 2.17
N LYS A 160 -6.28 7.66 3.32
CA LYS A 160 -7.52 8.44 3.43
C LYS A 160 -7.42 9.80 2.74
N GLU A 161 -6.31 10.53 2.98
CA GLU A 161 -6.10 11.88 2.43
C GLU A 161 -6.07 11.88 0.90
N TYR A 162 -5.42 10.88 0.31
CA TYR A 162 -5.25 10.79 -1.15
C TYR A 162 -6.24 9.84 -1.84
N ASP A 163 -7.17 9.24 -1.10
CA ASP A 163 -8.14 8.26 -1.59
C ASP A 163 -7.47 7.15 -2.43
N VAL A 164 -6.47 6.47 -1.86
CA VAL A 164 -5.76 5.35 -2.49
C VAL A 164 -5.99 4.04 -1.74
N ALA A 165 -5.85 2.92 -2.45
CA ALA A 165 -5.91 1.61 -1.83
C ALA A 165 -4.68 1.38 -0.94
N LEU A 166 -4.89 0.82 0.25
CA LEU A 166 -3.84 0.54 1.24
C LEU A 166 -3.75 -0.96 1.51
N LEU A 167 -2.61 -1.56 1.18
CA LEU A 167 -2.28 -2.92 1.61
C LEU A 167 -1.67 -2.86 3.01
N LYS A 168 -2.34 -3.51 3.97
CA LYS A 168 -1.92 -3.61 5.37
C LYS A 168 -1.57 -5.05 5.74
N GLY A 169 -0.76 -5.21 6.77
CA GLY A 169 -0.46 -6.49 7.40
C GLY A 169 0.61 -7.32 6.70
N ALA A 170 0.85 -7.11 5.41
CA ALA A 170 1.72 -7.98 4.63
C ALA A 170 3.18 -7.95 5.12
N TRP A 171 3.80 -6.77 5.19
CA TRP A 171 5.17 -6.66 5.74
C TRP A 171 5.23 -6.92 7.25
N ALA A 172 4.22 -6.49 7.99
CA ALA A 172 4.16 -6.76 9.44
C ALA A 172 4.15 -8.27 9.73
N LYS A 173 3.43 -9.06 8.92
CA LYS A 173 3.41 -10.52 9.02
C LYS A 173 4.75 -11.13 8.65
N VAL A 174 5.39 -10.68 7.56
CA VAL A 174 6.71 -11.18 7.12
C VAL A 174 7.77 -10.92 8.21
N LEU A 175 7.86 -9.66 8.69
CA LEU A 175 8.90 -9.26 9.64
C LEU A 175 8.62 -9.69 11.07
N GLY A 176 7.38 -10.08 11.38
CA GLY A 176 6.98 -10.66 12.66
C GLY A 176 7.16 -12.18 12.77
N ASP A 177 7.54 -12.86 11.68
CA ASP A 177 7.69 -14.31 11.62
C ASP A 177 9.13 -14.69 11.25
N ASP A 178 9.85 -15.30 12.20
CA ASP A 178 11.26 -15.68 12.03
C ASP A 178 11.49 -16.63 10.85
N SER A 179 10.48 -17.41 10.44
CA SER A 179 10.58 -18.30 9.29
C SER A 179 10.50 -17.58 7.93
N MET A 180 10.10 -16.30 7.92
CA MET A 180 9.89 -15.47 6.70
C MET A 180 10.86 -14.33 6.57
N LYS A 181 11.75 -14.09 7.53
CA LYS A 181 12.73 -13.00 7.49
C LYS A 181 14.16 -13.51 7.42
N SER A 182 15.05 -12.71 6.86
CA SER A 182 16.50 -12.95 6.81
C SER A 182 17.24 -12.19 7.91
N ASP A 183 16.71 -11.05 8.32
CA ASP A 183 17.20 -10.21 9.41
C ASP A 183 16.02 -9.44 10.05
N MET A 184 16.30 -8.42 10.86
CA MET A 184 15.27 -7.67 11.60
C MET A 184 14.34 -6.86 10.70
N VAL A 185 14.74 -6.52 9.47
CA VAL A 185 14.04 -5.57 8.60
C VAL A 185 13.83 -6.09 7.18
N HIS A 186 14.31 -7.29 6.85
CA HIS A 186 14.18 -7.87 5.51
C HIS A 186 13.55 -9.25 5.53
N GLY A 187 12.76 -9.54 4.48
CA GLY A 187 12.25 -10.87 4.22
C GLY A 187 13.32 -11.81 3.67
N ASN A 188 13.12 -13.12 3.85
CA ASN A 188 13.78 -14.15 3.06
C ASN A 188 12.93 -14.52 1.83
N ALA A 189 13.38 -15.44 0.99
CA ALA A 189 12.63 -15.88 -0.21
C ALA A 189 11.17 -16.29 0.09
N LYS A 190 10.91 -16.96 1.20
CA LYS A 190 9.57 -17.33 1.65
C LYS A 190 8.73 -16.08 1.99
N GLY A 191 9.33 -15.10 2.68
CA GLY A 191 8.68 -13.84 3.05
C GLY A 191 8.33 -12.98 1.84
N TYR A 192 9.24 -12.85 0.87
CA TYR A 192 8.95 -12.12 -0.36
C TYR A 192 7.86 -12.80 -1.21
N ARG A 193 7.87 -14.14 -1.26
CA ARG A 193 6.80 -14.90 -1.90
C ARG A 193 5.46 -14.67 -1.20
N PHE A 194 5.41 -14.77 0.13
CA PHE A 194 4.21 -14.50 0.91
C PHE A 194 3.68 -13.09 0.62
N PHE A 195 4.56 -12.07 0.62
CA PHE A 195 4.14 -10.70 0.29
C PHE A 195 3.54 -10.60 -1.11
N ALA A 196 4.15 -11.25 -2.12
CA ALA A 196 3.62 -11.27 -3.48
C ALA A 196 2.22 -11.92 -3.56
N GLU A 197 1.99 -13.01 -2.83
CA GLU A 197 0.70 -13.69 -2.72
C GLU A 197 -0.36 -12.76 -2.08
N GLN A 198 -0.01 -12.05 -1.00
CA GLN A 198 -0.90 -11.06 -0.37
C GLN A 198 -1.24 -9.89 -1.33
N MET A 199 -0.27 -9.43 -2.11
CA MET A 199 -0.51 -8.39 -3.12
C MET A 199 -1.40 -8.88 -4.26
N ALA A 200 -1.20 -10.11 -4.75
CA ALA A 200 -2.04 -10.70 -5.79
C ALA A 200 -3.50 -10.85 -5.31
N ASP A 201 -3.71 -11.30 -4.07
CA ASP A 201 -5.04 -11.37 -3.48
C ASP A 201 -5.65 -9.99 -3.24
N PHE A 202 -4.84 -9.02 -2.88
CA PHE A 202 -5.28 -7.64 -2.76
C PHE A 202 -5.73 -7.05 -4.11
N PHE A 203 -5.03 -7.36 -5.20
CA PHE A 203 -5.45 -6.99 -6.56
C PHE A 203 -6.86 -7.47 -6.89
N LYS A 204 -7.22 -8.73 -6.51
CA LYS A 204 -8.59 -9.26 -6.65
C LYS A 204 -9.59 -8.46 -5.80
N GLN A 205 -9.24 -8.20 -4.53
CA GLN A 205 -10.12 -7.48 -3.60
C GLN A 205 -10.48 -6.07 -4.09
N ILE A 206 -9.52 -5.35 -4.69
CA ILE A 206 -9.72 -3.98 -5.18
C ILE A 206 -10.14 -3.92 -6.65
N GLY A 207 -10.29 -5.04 -7.34
CA GLY A 207 -10.83 -5.15 -8.69
C GLY A 207 -9.82 -4.98 -9.83
N VAL A 208 -8.52 -4.94 -9.53
CA VAL A 208 -7.44 -4.84 -10.53
C VAL A 208 -7.40 -6.09 -11.42
N ILE A 209 -7.61 -7.26 -10.86
CA ILE A 209 -7.79 -8.55 -11.55
C ILE A 209 -9.08 -9.24 -11.10
N ARG A 210 -9.49 -10.29 -11.84
CA ARG A 210 -10.64 -11.14 -11.48
C ARG A 210 -10.24 -12.24 -10.51
#